data_c0658ee68b59fce3eb8cdeb5eef2b9b9
#
_entry.id   c0658ee68b59fce3eb8cdeb5eef2b9b9
#
_cell.length_a   1.000
_cell.length_b   1.000
_cell.length_c   1.000
_cell.angle_alpha   90.00
_cell.angle_beta   90.00
_cell.angle_gamma   90.00
#
_symmetry.space_group_name_H-M   'P 1'
#
loop_
_entity.id
_entity.type
_entity.pdbx_description
1 polymer ?
#
loop_
_entity_poly.entity_id
_entity_poly.type
_entity_poly.pdbx_seq_one_letter_code
_entity_poly.pdbx_strand_id
1 'polypeptide(L)'
;MAAFGKARELGSPGLELDVQLCGSGELVVLHDASLKRTTGLDAGVNQVSLKELRMLDAGSWFSPAFVSERVPLLSEVLEEFSGTLYIDIELKSRLVKHDPLPLGLAKLLNGFISGAGKHTRFSVSSFNPFALVAFKRVTPTIPTAIIWSSDAELPWYLRAGQGRWLSHCDYLKPVHSKATPFSLALAKIAGYQVIPWVVDSAAHADELVGRGCDGIITNRPQDLVPAICR
;
A
#
# COMPACT_ATOMS: atom_id res chain seq x y z
N MET A 1 -11.58 -8.92 -1.26
CA MET A 1 -11.01 -10.07 -0.51
C MET A 1 -10.43 -11.13 -1.44
N ALA A 2 -11.11 -11.51 -2.54
CA ALA A 2 -10.65 -12.57 -3.46
C ALA A 2 -9.22 -12.37 -4.01
N ALA A 3 -8.84 -11.14 -4.38
CA ALA A 3 -7.49 -10.84 -4.88
C ALA A 3 -6.40 -11.15 -3.83
N PHE A 4 -6.63 -10.80 -2.57
CA PHE A 4 -5.70 -11.07 -1.47
C PHE A 4 -5.60 -12.56 -1.14
N GLY A 5 -6.76 -13.27 -1.14
CA GLY A 5 -6.78 -14.73 -1.02
C GLY A 5 -5.99 -15.39 -2.14
N LYS A 6 -6.15 -14.89 -3.38
CA LYS A 6 -5.39 -15.42 -4.54
C LYS A 6 -3.89 -15.19 -4.43
N ALA A 7 -3.46 -14.01 -3.98
CA ALA A 7 -2.05 -13.73 -3.76
C ALA A 7 -1.44 -14.69 -2.70
N ARG A 8 -2.16 -14.95 -1.60
CA ARG A 8 -1.77 -15.94 -0.58
C ARG A 8 -1.65 -17.35 -1.15
N GLU A 9 -2.63 -17.81 -1.93
CA GLU A 9 -2.61 -19.11 -2.59
C GLU A 9 -1.42 -19.28 -3.53
N LEU A 10 -1.01 -18.22 -4.19
CA LEU A 10 0.15 -18.19 -5.08
C LEU A 10 1.49 -18.10 -4.34
N GLY A 11 1.48 -18.04 -3.00
CA GLY A 11 2.68 -18.01 -2.18
C GLY A 11 3.34 -16.64 -2.07
N SER A 12 2.62 -15.55 -2.33
CA SER A 12 3.15 -14.19 -2.10
C SER A 12 3.52 -14.02 -0.62
N PRO A 13 4.70 -13.46 -0.30
CA PRO A 13 5.12 -13.25 1.08
C PRO A 13 4.39 -12.10 1.76
N GLY A 14 3.74 -11.22 0.98
CA GLY A 14 3.00 -10.07 1.49
C GLY A 14 1.99 -9.52 0.50
N LEU A 15 1.20 -8.58 1.00
CA LEU A 15 0.22 -7.80 0.25
C LEU A 15 0.58 -6.32 0.34
N GLU A 16 0.32 -5.61 -0.73
CA GLU A 16 0.24 -4.15 -0.72
C GLU A 16 -1.22 -3.75 -0.97
N LEU A 17 -1.68 -2.73 -0.27
CA LEU A 17 -3.05 -2.26 -0.36
C LEU A 17 -3.18 -0.77 -0.02
N ASP A 18 -4.19 -0.14 -0.62
CA ASP A 18 -4.47 1.29 -0.45
C ASP A 18 -5.61 1.52 0.52
N VAL A 19 -5.44 2.45 1.46
CA VAL A 19 -6.50 2.80 2.41
C VAL A 19 -6.94 4.24 2.28
N GLN A 20 -8.25 4.42 2.41
CA GLN A 20 -8.93 5.71 2.44
C GLN A 20 -9.99 5.72 3.53
N LEU A 21 -10.46 6.92 3.90
CA LEU A 21 -11.65 7.06 4.74
C LEU A 21 -12.90 7.17 3.87
N CYS A 22 -13.91 6.37 4.16
CA CYS A 22 -15.23 6.57 3.57
C CYS A 22 -16.00 7.73 4.24
N GLY A 23 -17.17 8.07 3.72
CA GLY A 23 -17.95 9.23 4.19
C GLY A 23 -18.37 9.17 5.65
N SER A 24 -18.49 7.98 6.24
CA SER A 24 -18.78 7.77 7.67
C SER A 24 -17.54 7.59 8.55
N GLY A 25 -16.33 7.63 7.96
CA GLY A 25 -15.05 7.70 8.68
C GLY A 25 -14.34 6.37 8.92
N GLU A 26 -14.85 5.26 8.37
CA GLU A 26 -14.18 3.97 8.45
C GLU A 26 -13.04 3.86 7.42
N LEU A 27 -12.03 3.06 7.77
CA LEU A 27 -10.90 2.74 6.89
C LEU A 27 -11.29 1.62 5.91
N VAL A 28 -11.41 1.97 4.64
CA VAL A 28 -11.75 1.05 3.55
C VAL A 28 -10.56 0.84 2.63
N VAL A 29 -10.49 -0.35 2.01
CA VAL A 29 -9.41 -0.71 1.10
C VAL A 29 -9.87 -0.47 -0.33
N LEU A 30 -9.36 0.60 -0.94
CA LEU A 30 -9.66 0.98 -2.30
C LEU A 30 -8.57 1.92 -2.86
N HIS A 31 -8.11 1.65 -4.08
CA HIS A 31 -7.08 2.45 -4.74
C HIS A 31 -7.61 3.82 -5.18
N ASP A 32 -8.69 3.83 -5.96
CA ASP A 32 -9.21 5.06 -6.58
C ASP A 32 -9.96 5.93 -5.58
N ALA A 33 -9.81 7.24 -5.68
CA ALA A 33 -10.63 8.19 -4.91
C ALA A 33 -12.10 8.21 -5.36
N SER A 34 -12.39 7.75 -6.57
CA SER A 34 -13.73 7.60 -7.15
C SER A 34 -14.17 6.14 -7.15
N LEU A 35 -15.43 5.90 -6.88
CA LEU A 35 -16.07 4.58 -6.91
C LEU A 35 -16.43 4.14 -8.34
N LYS A 36 -16.36 5.05 -9.33
CA LYS A 36 -16.91 4.86 -10.67
C LYS A 36 -16.36 3.64 -11.40
N ARG A 37 -15.04 3.45 -11.39
CA ARG A 37 -14.38 2.34 -12.14
C ARG A 37 -14.75 0.98 -11.59
N THR A 38 -14.81 0.84 -10.28
CA THR A 38 -14.97 -0.47 -9.63
C THR A 38 -16.41 -0.81 -9.28
N THR A 39 -17.28 0.20 -9.10
CA THR A 39 -18.67 -0.03 -8.67
C THR A 39 -19.73 0.57 -9.59
N GLY A 40 -19.33 1.39 -10.56
CA GLY A 40 -20.24 2.14 -11.43
C GLY A 40 -20.83 3.40 -10.80
N LEU A 41 -20.70 3.61 -9.48
CA LEU A 41 -21.23 4.79 -8.79
C LEU A 41 -20.32 6.01 -9.04
N ASP A 42 -20.88 7.07 -9.61
CA ASP A 42 -20.14 8.33 -9.87
C ASP A 42 -20.11 9.20 -8.59
N ALA A 43 -19.32 8.78 -7.62
CA ALA A 43 -19.12 9.46 -6.35
C ALA A 43 -17.70 9.23 -5.82
N GLY A 44 -17.24 10.14 -4.96
CA GLY A 44 -16.00 9.94 -4.20
C GLY A 44 -16.20 9.01 -3.01
N VAL A 45 -15.18 8.22 -2.68
CA VAL A 45 -15.19 7.31 -1.51
C VAL A 45 -15.59 8.05 -0.23
N ASN A 46 -15.05 9.25 -0.04
CA ASN A 46 -15.30 10.09 1.14
C ASN A 46 -16.68 10.75 1.18
N GLN A 47 -17.52 10.53 0.19
CA GLN A 47 -18.90 11.02 0.10
C GLN A 47 -19.94 9.94 0.41
N VAL A 48 -19.53 8.68 0.48
CA VAL A 48 -20.40 7.51 0.61
C VAL A 48 -20.14 6.82 1.95
N SER A 49 -21.19 6.56 2.71
CA SER A 49 -21.07 5.87 4.00
C SER A 49 -20.67 4.40 3.82
N LEU A 50 -20.12 3.78 4.88
CA LEU A 50 -19.82 2.34 4.86
C LEU A 50 -21.05 1.50 4.53
N LYS A 51 -22.21 1.87 5.06
CA LYS A 51 -23.48 1.17 4.79
C LYS A 51 -23.82 1.15 3.29
N GLU A 52 -23.67 2.26 2.62
CA GLU A 52 -23.89 2.37 1.18
C GLU A 52 -22.81 1.64 0.39
N LEU A 53 -21.52 1.77 0.76
CA LEU A 53 -20.43 1.04 0.12
C LEU A 53 -20.65 -0.48 0.14
N ARG A 54 -21.18 -1.01 1.24
CA ARG A 54 -21.45 -2.45 1.39
C ARG A 54 -22.58 -2.96 0.50
N MET A 55 -23.40 -2.08 -0.05
CA MET A 55 -24.45 -2.44 -1.03
C MET A 55 -23.92 -2.50 -2.47
N LEU A 56 -22.76 -1.90 -2.74
CA LEU A 56 -22.18 -1.81 -4.07
C LEU A 56 -21.46 -3.12 -4.43
N ASP A 57 -21.60 -3.53 -5.69
CA ASP A 57 -20.77 -4.58 -6.27
C ASP A 57 -19.40 -3.99 -6.65
N ALA A 58 -18.34 -4.52 -6.08
CA ALA A 58 -16.97 -4.10 -6.33
C ALA A 58 -16.13 -5.14 -7.10
N GLY A 59 -16.76 -6.20 -7.63
CA GLY A 59 -16.06 -7.29 -8.31
C GLY A 59 -16.46 -7.52 -9.76
N SER A 60 -17.72 -7.29 -10.12
CA SER A 60 -18.24 -7.58 -11.48
C SER A 60 -17.53 -6.79 -12.59
N TRP A 61 -16.98 -5.61 -12.30
CA TRP A 61 -16.18 -4.84 -13.25
C TRP A 61 -14.96 -5.61 -13.76
N PHE A 62 -14.42 -6.50 -12.94
CA PHE A 62 -13.27 -7.34 -13.28
C PHE A 62 -13.74 -8.63 -13.98
N SER A 63 -14.69 -9.33 -13.38
CA SER A 63 -15.31 -10.53 -13.96
C SER A 63 -16.64 -10.85 -13.26
N PRO A 64 -17.64 -11.40 -13.98
CA PRO A 64 -18.90 -11.86 -13.37
C PRO A 64 -18.71 -12.89 -12.25
N ALA A 65 -17.59 -13.61 -12.23
CA ALA A 65 -17.26 -14.54 -11.16
C ALA A 65 -17.11 -13.89 -9.79
N PHE A 66 -16.89 -12.56 -9.73
CA PHE A 66 -16.66 -11.79 -8.51
C PHE A 66 -17.82 -10.86 -8.13
N VAL A 67 -19.02 -11.13 -8.63
CA VAL A 67 -20.24 -10.32 -8.37
C VAL A 67 -20.55 -10.10 -6.89
N SER A 68 -20.10 -10.98 -6.00
CA SER A 68 -20.35 -10.88 -4.56
C SER A 68 -19.28 -10.06 -3.80
N GLU A 69 -18.19 -9.69 -4.45
CA GLU A 69 -17.13 -8.91 -3.80
C GLU A 69 -17.62 -7.50 -3.45
N ARG A 70 -17.21 -7.04 -2.28
CA ARG A 70 -17.52 -5.71 -1.74
C ARG A 70 -16.24 -4.97 -1.42
N VAL A 71 -16.33 -3.65 -1.30
CA VAL A 71 -15.19 -2.84 -0.80
C VAL A 71 -14.91 -3.28 0.64
N PRO A 72 -13.72 -3.84 0.94
CA PRO A 72 -13.42 -4.36 2.27
C PRO A 72 -13.07 -3.24 3.25
N LEU A 73 -13.34 -3.49 4.53
CA LEU A 73 -12.71 -2.74 5.61
C LEU A 73 -11.25 -3.17 5.77
N LEU A 74 -10.39 -2.25 6.17
CA LEU A 74 -9.02 -2.62 6.52
C LEU A 74 -8.97 -3.65 7.66
N SER A 75 -9.83 -3.52 8.67
CA SER A 75 -9.91 -4.49 9.78
C SER A 75 -10.16 -5.92 9.31
N GLU A 76 -11.04 -6.13 8.32
CA GLU A 76 -11.33 -7.44 7.75
C GLU A 76 -10.11 -8.06 7.05
N VAL A 77 -9.35 -7.22 6.31
CA VAL A 77 -8.11 -7.67 5.66
C VAL A 77 -7.06 -8.03 6.71
N LEU A 78 -6.91 -7.23 7.75
CA LEU A 78 -5.96 -7.50 8.83
C LEU A 78 -6.31 -8.79 9.59
N GLU A 79 -7.57 -8.99 9.93
CA GLU A 79 -8.06 -10.19 10.62
C GLU A 79 -7.78 -11.46 9.83
N GLU A 80 -7.95 -11.43 8.50
CA GLU A 80 -7.77 -12.62 7.67
C GLU A 80 -6.31 -12.90 7.29
N PHE A 81 -5.50 -11.86 7.04
CA PHE A 81 -4.21 -12.05 6.37
C PHE A 81 -2.98 -11.73 7.24
N SER A 82 -3.10 -10.90 8.29
CA SER A 82 -1.92 -10.41 9.03
C SER A 82 -1.15 -11.49 9.81
N GLY A 83 -1.80 -12.61 10.13
CA GLY A 83 -1.13 -13.74 10.78
C GLY A 83 -0.18 -14.53 9.88
N THR A 84 -0.31 -14.40 8.56
CA THR A 84 0.43 -15.18 7.57
C THR A 84 1.23 -14.36 6.57
N LEU A 85 0.80 -13.13 6.29
CA LEU A 85 1.39 -12.27 5.28
C LEU A 85 1.94 -10.98 5.88
N TYR A 86 3.00 -10.45 5.27
CA TYR A 86 3.39 -9.07 5.46
C TYR A 86 2.35 -8.15 4.81
N ILE A 87 1.92 -7.09 5.50
CA ILE A 87 0.94 -6.15 4.94
C ILE A 87 1.52 -4.75 4.87
N ASP A 88 1.66 -4.26 3.65
CA ASP A 88 2.07 -2.92 3.34
C ASP A 88 0.84 -2.05 3.03
N ILE A 89 0.63 -1.01 3.82
CA ILE A 89 -0.58 -0.19 3.79
C ILE A 89 -0.25 1.18 3.24
N GLU A 90 -0.68 1.48 2.01
CA GLU A 90 -0.55 2.83 1.46
C GLU A 90 -1.63 3.75 2.01
N LEU A 91 -1.20 4.86 2.62
CA LEU A 91 -2.07 5.97 2.98
C LEU A 91 -2.34 6.82 1.73
N LYS A 92 -3.56 6.79 1.20
CA LYS A 92 -4.04 7.72 0.17
C LYS A 92 -4.35 9.10 0.77
N SER A 93 -3.37 9.62 1.51
CA SER A 93 -3.48 10.87 2.24
C SER A 93 -3.40 12.08 1.30
N ARG A 94 -4.33 12.99 1.47
CA ARG A 94 -4.32 14.28 0.76
C ARG A 94 -3.25 15.19 1.35
N LEU A 95 -2.70 16.08 0.54
CA LEU A 95 -1.79 17.15 1.00
C LEU A 95 -2.61 18.29 1.65
N VAL A 96 -3.39 17.97 2.68
CA VAL A 96 -4.21 18.93 3.43
C VAL A 96 -3.72 19.01 4.88
N LYS A 97 -3.88 20.18 5.50
CA LYS A 97 -3.34 20.47 6.84
C LYS A 97 -3.84 19.57 7.95
N HIS A 98 -5.06 19.05 7.83
CA HIS A 98 -5.72 18.21 8.85
C HIS A 98 -6.34 16.96 8.21
N ASP A 99 -5.51 16.09 7.65
CA ASP A 99 -5.97 14.79 7.16
C ASP A 99 -6.14 13.83 8.35
N PRO A 100 -7.35 13.32 8.62
CA PRO A 100 -7.59 12.38 9.73
C PRO A 100 -7.10 10.97 9.44
N LEU A 101 -6.81 10.63 8.17
CA LEU A 101 -6.45 9.28 7.74
C LEU A 101 -5.23 8.70 8.47
N PRO A 102 -4.08 9.42 8.61
CA PRO A 102 -2.91 8.86 9.30
C PRO A 102 -3.18 8.51 10.76
N LEU A 103 -3.94 9.36 11.46
CA LEU A 103 -4.30 9.13 12.87
C LEU A 103 -5.31 7.99 13.03
N GLY A 104 -6.27 7.88 12.12
CA GLY A 104 -7.23 6.78 12.07
C GLY A 104 -6.53 5.44 11.91
N LEU A 105 -5.61 5.35 10.92
CA LEU A 105 -4.80 4.16 10.70
C LEU A 105 -3.93 3.81 11.92
N ALA A 106 -3.25 4.79 12.50
CA ALA A 106 -2.39 4.57 13.67
C ALA A 106 -3.16 3.99 14.85
N LYS A 107 -4.36 4.51 15.14
CA LYS A 107 -5.24 3.99 16.20
C LYS A 107 -5.68 2.56 15.93
N LEU A 108 -6.10 2.26 14.70
CA LEU A 108 -6.54 0.92 14.31
C LEU A 108 -5.40 -0.09 14.45
N LEU A 109 -4.20 0.20 13.94
CA LEU A 109 -3.06 -0.70 14.01
C LEU A 109 -2.56 -0.91 15.44
N ASN A 110 -2.53 0.13 16.26
CA ASN A 110 -2.18 -0.01 17.69
C ASN A 110 -3.17 -0.92 18.43
N GLY A 111 -4.47 -0.76 18.18
CA GLY A 111 -5.50 -1.64 18.75
C GLY A 111 -5.33 -3.08 18.27
N PHE A 112 -5.06 -3.28 16.99
CA PHE A 112 -4.87 -4.59 16.38
C PHE A 112 -3.63 -5.32 16.94
N ILE A 113 -2.47 -4.66 17.00
CA ILE A 113 -1.22 -5.23 17.54
C ILE A 113 -1.38 -5.60 19.01
N SER A 114 -2.08 -4.77 19.79
CA SER A 114 -2.33 -5.04 21.20
C SER A 114 -3.22 -6.27 21.44
N GLY A 115 -4.12 -6.57 20.50
CA GLY A 115 -5.05 -7.70 20.58
C GLY A 115 -4.55 -9.00 19.96
N ALA A 116 -3.83 -8.92 18.84
CA ALA A 116 -3.49 -10.07 18.00
C ALA A 116 -2.13 -10.75 18.34
N GLY A 117 -1.32 -10.16 19.23
CA GLY A 117 0.02 -10.70 19.57
C GLY A 117 1.11 -10.30 18.58
N LYS A 118 2.36 -10.77 18.87
CA LYS A 118 3.62 -10.22 18.32
C LYS A 118 3.99 -10.64 16.88
N HIS A 119 3.15 -11.34 16.15
CA HIS A 119 3.54 -11.92 14.84
C HIS A 119 3.06 -11.12 13.62
N THR A 120 2.39 -10.01 13.81
CA THR A 120 1.91 -9.16 12.70
C THR A 120 3.03 -8.28 12.15
N ARG A 121 3.22 -8.33 10.83
CA ARG A 121 4.26 -7.57 10.13
C ARG A 121 3.58 -6.53 9.24
N PHE A 122 3.72 -5.26 9.61
CA PHE A 122 3.17 -4.14 8.85
C PHE A 122 4.25 -3.17 8.42
N SER A 123 4.02 -2.50 7.29
CA SER A 123 4.58 -1.18 6.98
C SER A 123 3.48 -0.24 6.54
N VAL A 124 3.75 1.05 6.64
CA VAL A 124 2.85 2.09 6.16
C VAL A 124 3.59 2.96 5.17
N SER A 125 3.02 3.11 3.99
CA SER A 125 3.61 3.88 2.91
C SER A 125 2.72 5.04 2.47
N SER A 126 3.30 6.07 1.86
CA SER A 126 2.57 7.19 1.28
C SER A 126 3.43 8.01 0.33
N PHE A 127 2.80 8.66 -0.64
CA PHE A 127 3.41 9.77 -1.41
C PHE A 127 3.52 11.06 -0.59
N ASN A 128 2.74 11.17 0.50
CA ASN A 128 2.72 12.33 1.37
C ASN A 128 3.65 12.15 2.58
N PRO A 129 4.82 12.79 2.62
CA PRO A 129 5.74 12.66 3.75
C PRO A 129 5.15 13.16 5.07
N PHE A 130 4.26 14.15 5.04
CA PHE A 130 3.63 14.68 6.25
C PHE A 130 2.63 13.70 6.86
N ALA A 131 1.98 12.87 6.04
CA ALA A 131 1.14 11.78 6.52
C ALA A 131 1.95 10.74 7.29
N LEU A 132 3.14 10.39 6.78
CA LEU A 132 4.06 9.48 7.46
C LEU A 132 4.56 10.06 8.79
N VAL A 133 4.89 11.36 8.83
CA VAL A 133 5.25 12.04 10.09
C VAL A 133 4.10 12.01 11.09
N ALA A 134 2.87 12.29 10.65
CA ALA A 134 1.70 12.26 11.52
C ALA A 134 1.44 10.85 12.07
N PHE A 135 1.56 9.82 11.22
CA PHE A 135 1.45 8.42 11.61
C PHE A 135 2.53 8.00 12.63
N LYS A 136 3.80 8.26 12.33
CA LYS A 136 4.96 7.89 13.18
C LYS A 136 4.91 8.52 14.58
N ARG A 137 4.32 9.69 14.74
CA ARG A 137 4.14 10.33 16.06
C ARG A 137 3.27 9.51 17.00
N VAL A 138 2.32 8.72 16.47
CA VAL A 138 1.40 7.88 17.25
C VAL A 138 1.87 6.44 17.32
N THR A 139 2.52 5.95 16.26
CA THR A 139 2.94 4.56 16.12
C THR A 139 4.40 4.48 15.65
N PRO A 140 5.38 4.81 16.52
CA PRO A 140 6.80 4.90 16.12
C PRO A 140 7.43 3.54 15.77
N THR A 141 6.83 2.44 16.20
CA THR A 141 7.37 1.08 16.03
C THR A 141 7.07 0.44 14.67
N ILE A 142 6.03 0.93 13.96
CA ILE A 142 5.70 0.42 12.63
C ILE A 142 6.59 1.11 11.60
N PRO A 143 7.31 0.36 10.75
CA PRO A 143 8.12 0.91 9.68
C PRO A 143 7.29 1.73 8.70
N THR A 144 7.88 2.79 8.15
CA THR A 144 7.24 3.64 7.14
C THR A 144 8.07 3.71 5.86
N ALA A 145 7.39 3.92 4.74
CA ALA A 145 8.01 4.04 3.43
C ALA A 145 7.53 5.26 2.66
N ILE A 146 8.44 6.00 2.04
CA ILE A 146 8.08 7.05 1.10
C ILE A 146 7.94 6.49 -0.32
N ILE A 147 6.84 6.82 -0.97
CA ILE A 147 6.56 6.46 -2.36
C ILE A 147 6.83 7.67 -3.24
N TRP A 148 7.39 7.47 -4.43
CA TRP A 148 7.51 8.55 -5.44
C TRP A 148 7.56 8.02 -6.86
N SER A 149 7.15 8.89 -7.78
CA SER A 149 7.24 8.72 -9.22
C SER A 149 7.63 10.02 -9.89
N SER A 150 7.74 10.01 -11.22
CA SER A 150 7.95 11.23 -12.01
C SER A 150 6.63 11.90 -12.43
N ASP A 151 5.47 11.41 -11.97
CA ASP A 151 4.17 11.86 -12.41
C ASP A 151 3.91 13.33 -12.08
N ALA A 152 3.21 14.00 -13.00
CA ALA A 152 2.91 15.42 -12.88
C ALA A 152 1.98 15.76 -11.71
N GLU A 153 1.22 14.78 -11.22
CA GLU A 153 0.34 14.93 -10.06
C GLU A 153 1.11 15.09 -8.75
N LEU A 154 2.35 14.57 -8.68
CA LEU A 154 3.23 14.82 -7.55
C LEU A 154 3.85 16.21 -7.63
N PRO A 155 3.93 16.94 -6.52
CA PRO A 155 4.70 18.18 -6.45
C PRO A 155 6.14 17.94 -6.92
N TRP A 156 6.66 18.84 -7.76
CA TRP A 156 7.98 18.68 -8.38
C TRP A 156 9.11 18.38 -7.37
N TYR A 157 9.01 18.96 -6.16
CA TYR A 157 9.98 18.76 -5.08
C TYR A 157 9.88 17.39 -4.36
N LEU A 158 8.92 16.54 -4.73
CA LEU A 158 8.79 15.16 -4.20
C LEU A 158 9.12 14.08 -5.24
N ARG A 159 9.28 14.45 -6.53
CA ARG A 159 9.44 13.50 -7.64
C ARG A 159 10.76 12.73 -7.68
N ALA A 160 11.75 13.11 -6.89
CA ALA A 160 13.03 12.42 -6.79
C ALA A 160 13.28 11.82 -5.39
N GLY A 161 12.21 11.55 -4.64
CA GLY A 161 12.30 10.90 -3.33
C GLY A 161 12.73 11.81 -2.19
N GLN A 162 12.65 13.14 -2.36
CA GLN A 162 13.00 14.12 -1.30
C GLN A 162 12.14 13.96 -0.04
N GLY A 163 10.94 13.37 -0.18
CA GLY A 163 10.07 13.05 0.95
C GLY A 163 10.75 12.24 2.06
N ARG A 164 11.82 11.45 1.74
CA ARG A 164 12.57 10.67 2.72
C ARG A 164 13.22 11.54 3.82
N TRP A 165 13.70 12.71 3.46
CA TRP A 165 14.32 13.64 4.42
C TRP A 165 13.29 14.31 5.33
N LEU A 166 12.06 14.46 4.86
CA LEU A 166 10.95 15.03 5.64
C LEU A 166 10.31 14.00 6.55
N SER A 167 10.11 12.77 6.06
CA SER A 167 9.40 11.71 6.78
C SER A 167 10.28 10.89 7.70
N HIS A 168 11.62 10.90 7.51
CA HIS A 168 12.54 9.99 8.19
C HIS A 168 12.08 8.53 8.11
N CYS A 169 11.65 8.13 6.90
CA CYS A 169 11.11 6.79 6.65
C CYS A 169 12.18 5.69 6.73
N ASP A 170 11.73 4.46 6.89
CA ASP A 170 12.60 3.27 6.99
C ASP A 170 12.88 2.65 5.62
N TYR A 171 11.93 2.74 4.67
CA TYR A 171 11.99 2.14 3.34
C TYR A 171 11.79 3.18 2.25
N LEU A 172 12.30 2.86 1.05
CA LEU A 172 12.13 3.65 -0.15
C LEU A 172 11.33 2.86 -1.19
N LYS A 173 10.28 3.46 -1.74
CA LYS A 173 9.41 2.87 -2.76
C LYS A 173 9.39 3.73 -4.02
N PRO A 174 10.43 3.66 -4.85
CA PRO A 174 10.45 4.33 -6.16
C PRO A 174 9.55 3.61 -7.17
N VAL A 175 8.99 4.35 -8.13
CA VAL A 175 8.58 3.70 -9.38
C VAL A 175 9.78 2.95 -9.98
N HIS A 176 9.55 1.77 -10.53
CA HIS A 176 10.62 0.84 -10.94
C HIS A 176 11.69 1.48 -11.86
N SER A 177 11.28 2.41 -12.73
CA SER A 177 12.20 3.14 -13.62
C SER A 177 13.21 4.05 -12.90
N LYS A 178 12.98 4.35 -11.62
CA LYS A 178 13.90 5.12 -10.74
C LYS A 178 14.82 4.23 -9.91
N ALA A 179 14.60 2.92 -9.89
CA ALA A 179 15.46 1.94 -9.21
C ALA A 179 16.69 1.59 -10.07
N THR A 180 17.50 2.61 -10.39
CA THR A 180 18.74 2.43 -11.16
C THR A 180 19.85 1.84 -10.29
N PRO A 181 20.91 1.21 -10.87
CA PRO A 181 22.03 0.71 -10.10
C PRO A 181 22.66 1.77 -9.18
N PHE A 182 22.76 3.00 -9.65
CA PHE A 182 23.30 4.13 -8.88
C PHE A 182 22.38 4.51 -7.72
N SER A 183 21.07 4.65 -7.95
CA SER A 183 20.12 5.01 -6.89
C SER A 183 20.01 3.93 -5.81
N LEU A 184 20.07 2.65 -6.20
CA LEU A 184 20.08 1.52 -5.28
C LEU A 184 21.36 1.48 -4.42
N ALA A 185 22.52 1.69 -5.03
CA ALA A 185 23.77 1.75 -4.30
C ALA A 185 23.78 2.89 -3.27
N LEU A 186 23.29 4.09 -3.65
CA LEU A 186 23.18 5.22 -2.72
C LEU A 186 22.19 4.95 -1.58
N ALA A 187 21.05 4.34 -1.89
CA ALA A 187 20.05 3.97 -0.87
C ALA A 187 20.63 2.99 0.14
N LYS A 188 21.38 1.98 -0.34
CA LYS A 188 22.03 0.98 0.50
C LYS A 188 23.11 1.58 1.40
N ILE A 189 23.95 2.48 0.86
CA ILE A 189 24.94 3.23 1.64
C ILE A 189 24.27 4.06 2.73
N ALA A 190 23.11 4.64 2.44
CA ALA A 190 22.33 5.42 3.39
C ALA A 190 21.48 4.56 4.37
N GLY A 191 21.57 3.23 4.30
CA GLY A 191 20.87 2.29 5.20
C GLY A 191 19.39 2.04 4.88
N TYR A 192 18.93 2.44 3.71
CA TYR A 192 17.54 2.19 3.30
C TYR A 192 17.36 0.85 2.61
N GLN A 193 16.25 0.19 2.89
CA GLN A 193 15.71 -0.86 2.04
C GLN A 193 14.90 -0.25 0.89
N VAL A 194 14.93 -0.89 -0.29
CA VAL A 194 14.30 -0.37 -1.51
C VAL A 194 13.34 -1.40 -2.10
N ILE A 195 12.08 -1.01 -2.26
CA ILE A 195 10.99 -1.86 -2.77
C ILE A 195 10.32 -1.15 -3.95
N PRO A 196 10.78 -1.35 -5.19
CA PRO A 196 10.22 -0.70 -6.39
C PRO A 196 8.81 -1.19 -6.72
N TRP A 197 8.02 -0.36 -7.42
CA TRP A 197 6.65 -0.60 -7.89
C TRP A 197 6.43 0.01 -9.29
N VAL A 198 5.50 -0.43 -10.13
CA VAL A 198 4.94 -1.77 -10.17
C VAL A 198 5.82 -2.57 -11.13
N VAL A 199 6.20 -3.79 -10.77
CA VAL A 199 7.10 -4.63 -11.57
C VAL A 199 6.34 -5.89 -11.99
N ASP A 200 5.88 -5.95 -13.24
CA ASP A 200 5.03 -7.03 -13.75
C ASP A 200 5.76 -7.97 -14.75
N SER A 201 7.06 -7.75 -14.97
CA SER A 201 7.90 -8.58 -15.83
C SER A 201 8.90 -9.38 -14.97
N ALA A 202 8.93 -10.70 -15.11
CA ALA A 202 9.88 -11.56 -14.42
C ALA A 202 11.34 -11.19 -14.73
N ALA A 203 11.66 -10.93 -16.00
CA ALA A 203 13.01 -10.53 -16.40
C ALA A 203 13.44 -9.20 -15.73
N HIS A 204 12.52 -8.22 -15.63
CA HIS A 204 12.82 -6.96 -14.96
C HIS A 204 12.90 -7.13 -13.43
N ALA A 205 12.11 -8.01 -12.87
CA ALA A 205 12.19 -8.37 -11.44
C ALA A 205 13.53 -9.01 -11.09
N ASP A 206 13.99 -10.01 -11.89
CA ASP A 206 15.30 -10.65 -11.71
C ASP A 206 16.43 -9.62 -11.81
N GLU A 207 16.35 -8.68 -12.76
CA GLU A 207 17.31 -7.59 -12.90
C GLU A 207 17.35 -6.69 -11.64
N LEU A 208 16.21 -6.28 -11.11
CA LEU A 208 16.12 -5.43 -9.91
C LEU A 208 16.62 -6.15 -8.66
N VAL A 209 16.26 -7.42 -8.48
CA VAL A 209 16.76 -8.26 -7.38
C VAL A 209 18.28 -8.44 -7.51
N GLY A 210 18.79 -8.74 -8.71
CA GLY A 210 20.23 -8.82 -8.99
C GLY A 210 20.99 -7.51 -8.71
N ARG A 211 20.33 -6.37 -8.79
CA ARG A 211 20.87 -5.05 -8.42
C ARG A 211 20.78 -4.76 -6.92
N GLY A 212 20.16 -5.62 -6.13
CA GLY A 212 20.08 -5.53 -4.68
C GLY A 212 18.84 -4.81 -4.14
N CYS A 213 17.71 -4.87 -4.85
CA CYS A 213 16.41 -4.52 -4.27
C CYS A 213 16.03 -5.51 -3.16
N ASP A 214 15.37 -5.02 -2.13
CA ASP A 214 14.96 -5.82 -0.96
C ASP A 214 13.59 -6.48 -1.15
N GLY A 215 12.82 -6.06 -2.14
CA GLY A 215 11.54 -6.59 -2.53
C GLY A 215 11.00 -5.89 -3.77
N ILE A 216 9.85 -6.32 -4.26
CA ILE A 216 9.12 -5.68 -5.37
C ILE A 216 7.61 -5.71 -5.10
N ILE A 217 6.88 -4.76 -5.67
CA ILE A 217 5.41 -4.74 -5.71
C ILE A 217 4.98 -5.07 -7.13
N THR A 218 4.06 -6.04 -7.27
CA THR A 218 3.59 -6.57 -8.56
C THR A 218 2.09 -6.82 -8.58
N ASN A 219 1.46 -6.67 -9.75
CA ASN A 219 0.10 -7.14 -10.02
C ASN A 219 0.08 -8.60 -10.54
N ARG A 220 1.25 -9.23 -10.75
CA ARG A 220 1.39 -10.54 -11.38
C ARG A 220 2.15 -11.54 -10.50
N PRO A 221 1.66 -11.83 -9.27
CA PRO A 221 2.34 -12.75 -8.37
C PRO A 221 2.50 -14.15 -8.96
N GLN A 222 1.58 -14.61 -9.81
CA GLN A 222 1.66 -15.92 -10.48
C GLN A 222 2.91 -16.09 -11.35
N ASP A 223 3.43 -14.98 -11.89
CA ASP A 223 4.61 -15.02 -12.77
C ASP A 223 5.91 -14.79 -12.00
N LEU A 224 5.84 -14.01 -10.91
CA LEU A 224 7.03 -13.54 -10.19
C LEU A 224 7.38 -14.37 -8.97
N VAL A 225 6.41 -14.87 -8.20
CA VAL A 225 6.68 -15.69 -7.01
C VAL A 225 7.52 -16.93 -7.33
N PRO A 226 7.24 -17.72 -8.39
CA PRO A 226 8.06 -18.86 -8.75
C PRO A 226 9.49 -18.50 -9.17
N ALA A 227 9.70 -17.27 -9.65
CA ALA A 227 11.01 -16.82 -10.12
C ALA A 227 11.89 -16.26 -8.98
N ILE A 228 11.32 -15.56 -8.02
CA ILE A 228 12.04 -14.75 -7.03
C ILE A 228 12.07 -15.37 -5.63
N CYS A 229 11.00 -16.05 -5.21
CA CYS A 229 10.88 -16.67 -3.90
C CYS A 229 11.41 -18.13 -3.88
N ARG A 230 12.63 -18.33 -4.41
CA ARG A 230 13.32 -19.63 -4.45
C ARG A 230 14.15 -19.87 -3.21
#